data_b5a31f030ce8137f0c50557ea3dba887
#
_entry.id   b5a31f030ce8137f0c50557ea3dba887
#
_cell.length_a   1.000
_cell.length_b   1.000
_cell.length_c   1.000
_cell.angle_alpha   90.00
_cell.angle_beta   90.00
_cell.angle_gamma   90.00
#
_symmetry.space_group_name_H-M   'P 1'
#
loop_
_entity.id
_entity.type
_entity.pdbx_description
1 polymer ?
#
loop_
_entity_poly.entity_id
_entity_poly.type
_entity_poly.pdbx_seq_one_letter_code
_entity_poly.pdbx_strand_id
1 'polypeptide(L)'
;MIQILSKYGQMLLFAMGQTLLLALWGLFFACILGMIFGLLSVVRNKVCNVIASIFVDVIRGVPMIVLAYFIFFGLPYAFKNFLGSKMTLTALQAGTAALALNCGAYMAEIIRAGIQSVDPGQMEAARSLGLPYWRAMVRVVLPQAIRTMIPSIINQFIITLKDTSILSVIGFPELVNTAKNVM
;
A
#
# COMPACT_ATOMS: atom_id res chain seq x y z
N MET A 1 -29.31 18.31 8.84
CA MET A 1 -28.05 17.73 9.31
C MET A 1 -28.16 17.13 10.72
N ILE A 2 -28.65 17.86 11.74
CA ILE A 2 -28.81 17.37 13.12
C ILE A 2 -29.73 16.14 13.18
N GLN A 3 -30.86 16.14 12.46
CA GLN A 3 -31.81 15.01 12.41
C GLN A 3 -31.23 13.73 11.80
N ILE A 4 -30.36 13.86 10.79
CA ILE A 4 -29.67 12.72 10.19
C ILE A 4 -28.65 12.14 11.19
N LEU A 5 -27.90 12.99 11.87
CA LEU A 5 -26.94 12.57 12.89
C LEU A 5 -27.61 11.89 14.10
N SER A 6 -28.78 12.38 14.54
CA SER A 6 -29.50 11.74 15.65
C SER A 6 -30.10 10.38 15.26
N LYS A 7 -30.54 10.22 14.02
CA LYS A 7 -31.15 8.98 13.52
C LYS A 7 -30.16 7.92 13.10
N TYR A 8 -29.05 8.32 12.45
CA TYR A 8 -28.08 7.41 11.82
C TYR A 8 -26.68 7.49 12.43
N GLY A 9 -26.48 8.25 13.51
CA GLY A 9 -25.17 8.51 14.11
C GLY A 9 -24.43 7.24 14.52
N GLN A 10 -25.11 6.28 15.14
CA GLN A 10 -24.48 5.00 15.52
C GLN A 10 -24.03 4.19 14.31
N MET A 11 -24.84 4.17 13.23
CA MET A 11 -24.48 3.47 12.00
C MET A 11 -23.28 4.11 11.29
N LEU A 12 -23.20 5.44 11.28
CA LEU A 12 -22.07 6.17 10.72
C LEU A 12 -20.80 5.98 11.56
N LEU A 13 -20.91 5.96 12.89
CA LEU A 13 -19.77 5.65 13.78
C LEU A 13 -19.26 4.23 13.57
N PHE A 14 -20.14 3.25 13.41
CA PHE A 14 -19.76 1.89 13.09
C PHE A 14 -19.05 1.81 11.72
N ALA A 15 -19.59 2.48 10.70
CA ALA A 15 -18.98 2.53 9.37
C ALA A 15 -17.60 3.22 9.40
N MET A 16 -17.43 4.27 10.21
CA MET A 16 -16.12 4.89 10.43
C MET A 16 -15.13 3.91 11.05
N GLY A 17 -15.57 3.10 12.02
CA GLY A 17 -14.76 2.01 12.58
C GLY A 17 -14.35 0.99 11.53
N GLN A 18 -15.24 0.60 10.62
CA GLN A 18 -14.93 -0.30 9.51
C GLN A 18 -13.93 0.31 8.53
N THR A 19 -14.07 1.60 8.22
CA THR A 19 -13.11 2.36 7.39
C THR A 19 -11.70 2.33 8.00
N LEU A 20 -11.59 2.62 9.30
CA LEU A 20 -10.32 2.61 10.01
C LEU A 20 -9.71 1.21 10.09
N LEU A 21 -10.51 0.19 10.38
CA LEU A 21 -10.07 -1.21 10.42
C LEU A 21 -9.51 -1.64 9.08
N LEU A 22 -10.22 -1.35 8.00
CA LEU A 22 -9.78 -1.66 6.63
C LEU A 22 -8.48 -0.93 6.28
N ALA A 23 -8.39 0.36 6.60
CA ALA A 23 -7.19 1.16 6.36
C ALA A 23 -6.00 0.64 7.15
N LEU A 24 -6.16 0.30 8.42
CA LEU A 24 -5.08 -0.23 9.26
C LEU A 24 -4.54 -1.57 8.74
N TRP A 25 -5.41 -2.51 8.37
CA TRP A 25 -4.98 -3.76 7.75
C TRP A 25 -4.30 -3.52 6.40
N GLY A 26 -4.89 -2.68 5.56
CA GLY A 26 -4.30 -2.30 4.28
C GLY A 26 -2.91 -1.70 4.43
N LEU A 27 -2.74 -0.72 5.33
CA LEU A 27 -1.47 -0.08 5.63
C LEU A 27 -0.45 -1.05 6.23
N PHE A 28 -0.87 -1.93 7.14
CA PHE A 28 0.02 -2.93 7.73
C PHE A 28 0.67 -3.81 6.67
N PHE A 29 -0.13 -4.40 5.78
CA PHE A 29 0.39 -5.23 4.70
C PHE A 29 1.13 -4.40 3.63
N ALA A 30 0.70 -3.16 3.37
CA ALA A 30 1.39 -2.24 2.47
C ALA A 30 2.80 -1.92 2.95
N CYS A 31 3.00 -1.70 4.24
CA CYS A 31 4.34 -1.47 4.82
C CYS A 31 5.25 -2.68 4.61
N ILE A 32 4.74 -3.90 4.78
CA ILE A 32 5.49 -5.13 4.55
C ILE A 32 5.88 -5.25 3.07
N LEU A 33 4.91 -5.13 2.15
CA LEU A 33 5.16 -5.20 0.71
C LEU A 33 6.09 -4.08 0.24
N GLY A 34 5.84 -2.85 0.68
CA GLY A 34 6.65 -1.69 0.35
C GLY A 34 8.10 -1.85 0.80
N MET A 35 8.32 -2.37 2.01
CA MET A 35 9.66 -2.67 2.54
C MET A 35 10.36 -3.74 1.69
N ILE A 36 9.67 -4.86 1.40
CA ILE A 36 10.24 -5.97 0.63
C ILE A 36 10.62 -5.47 -0.77
N PHE A 37 9.68 -4.93 -1.55
CA PHE A 37 9.93 -4.53 -2.93
C PHE A 37 10.78 -3.26 -3.05
N GLY A 38 10.67 -2.33 -2.09
CA GLY A 38 11.52 -1.15 -2.03
C GLY A 38 12.99 -1.50 -1.80
N LEU A 39 13.28 -2.41 -0.87
CA LEU A 39 14.65 -2.87 -0.64
C LEU A 39 15.16 -3.72 -1.81
N LEU A 40 14.33 -4.61 -2.37
CA LEU A 40 14.69 -5.39 -3.56
C LEU A 40 15.08 -4.50 -4.75
N SER A 41 14.45 -3.34 -4.91
CA SER A 41 14.73 -2.40 -5.98
C SER A 41 16.09 -1.69 -5.88
N VAL A 42 16.72 -1.73 -4.71
CA VAL A 42 18.01 -1.05 -4.44
C VAL A 42 19.20 -2.02 -4.38
N VAL A 43 18.93 -3.32 -4.26
CA VAL A 43 19.97 -4.36 -4.25
C VAL A 43 20.68 -4.39 -5.61
N ARG A 44 22.00 -4.65 -5.62
CA ARG A 44 22.80 -4.74 -6.85
C ARG A 44 22.44 -5.89 -7.80
N ASN A 45 21.55 -6.79 -7.40
CA ASN A 45 21.14 -7.92 -8.21
C ASN A 45 20.09 -7.50 -9.24
N LYS A 46 20.40 -7.62 -10.53
CA LYS A 46 19.50 -7.27 -11.64
C LYS A 46 18.16 -8.02 -11.60
N VAL A 47 18.15 -9.28 -11.17
CA VAL A 47 16.93 -10.09 -11.09
C VAL A 47 15.98 -9.51 -10.02
N CYS A 48 16.52 -9.17 -8.84
CA CYS A 48 15.73 -8.54 -7.77
C CYS A 48 15.12 -7.21 -8.23
N ASN A 49 15.93 -6.39 -8.93
CA ASN A 49 15.47 -5.11 -9.46
C ASN A 49 14.36 -5.27 -10.48
N VAL A 50 14.48 -6.20 -11.41
CA VAL A 50 13.46 -6.47 -12.43
C VAL A 50 12.16 -6.94 -11.78
N ILE A 51 12.22 -7.86 -10.81
CA ILE A 51 11.02 -8.33 -10.09
C ILE A 51 10.34 -7.18 -9.35
N ALA A 52 11.12 -6.34 -8.65
CA ALA A 52 10.59 -5.19 -7.94
C ALA A 52 9.96 -4.17 -8.91
N SER A 53 10.63 -3.86 -10.02
CA SER A 53 10.10 -2.94 -11.02
C SER A 53 8.81 -3.45 -11.65
N ILE A 54 8.75 -4.72 -12.05
CA ILE A 54 7.52 -5.32 -12.60
C ILE A 54 6.35 -5.18 -11.60
N PHE A 55 6.58 -5.52 -10.33
CA PHE A 55 5.55 -5.38 -9.30
C PHE A 55 5.06 -3.93 -9.19
N VAL A 56 5.99 -2.98 -9.05
CA VAL A 56 5.68 -1.56 -8.87
C VAL A 56 4.97 -1.00 -10.10
N ASP A 57 5.51 -1.25 -11.30
CA ASP A 57 4.98 -0.67 -12.54
C ASP A 57 3.61 -1.24 -12.90
N VAL A 58 3.40 -2.55 -12.73
CA VAL A 58 2.11 -3.19 -12.99
C VAL A 58 1.04 -2.67 -12.03
N ILE A 59 1.33 -2.68 -10.72
CA ILE A 59 0.31 -2.27 -9.74
C ILE A 59 0.00 -0.78 -9.84
N ARG A 60 0.99 0.09 -10.02
CA ARG A 60 0.78 1.53 -10.17
C ARG A 60 0.17 1.93 -11.51
N GLY A 61 0.34 1.10 -12.53
CA GLY A 61 -0.27 1.29 -13.86
C GLY A 61 -1.76 0.96 -13.90
N VAL A 62 -2.29 0.25 -12.89
CA VAL A 62 -3.69 -0.14 -12.82
C VAL A 62 -4.46 0.80 -11.88
N PRO A 63 -5.59 1.39 -12.31
CA PRO A 63 -6.45 2.17 -11.42
C PRO A 63 -6.92 1.34 -10.22
N MET A 64 -6.93 1.95 -9.02
CA MET A 64 -7.31 1.28 -7.78
C MET A 64 -8.67 0.57 -7.86
N ILE A 65 -9.65 1.19 -8.52
CA ILE A 65 -10.99 0.61 -8.71
C ILE A 65 -10.94 -0.70 -9.53
N VAL A 66 -10.11 -0.74 -10.57
CA VAL A 66 -9.93 -1.92 -11.42
C VAL A 66 -9.25 -3.04 -10.63
N LEU A 67 -8.24 -2.67 -9.83
CA LEU A 67 -7.54 -3.62 -8.95
C LEU A 67 -8.51 -4.24 -7.93
N ALA A 68 -9.39 -3.43 -7.32
CA ALA A 68 -10.39 -3.91 -6.37
C ALA A 68 -11.37 -4.89 -7.01
N TYR A 69 -11.90 -4.58 -8.21
CA TYR A 69 -12.77 -5.48 -8.97
C TYR A 69 -12.06 -6.77 -9.39
N PHE A 70 -10.82 -6.66 -9.85
CA PHE A 70 -10.03 -7.83 -10.24
C PHE A 70 -9.82 -8.79 -9.07
N ILE A 71 -9.48 -8.26 -7.89
CA ILE A 71 -9.27 -9.09 -6.70
C ILE A 71 -10.58 -9.70 -6.21
N PHE A 72 -11.67 -8.93 -6.16
CA PHE A 72 -12.93 -9.39 -5.58
C PHE A 72 -13.71 -10.33 -6.49
N PHE A 73 -13.76 -10.05 -7.79
CA PHE A 73 -14.51 -10.85 -8.77
C PHE A 73 -13.61 -11.69 -9.69
N GLY A 74 -12.50 -11.10 -10.16
CA GLY A 74 -11.62 -11.72 -11.15
C GLY A 74 -10.85 -12.91 -10.60
N LEU A 75 -10.23 -12.79 -9.42
CA LEU A 75 -9.49 -13.89 -8.82
C LEU A 75 -10.39 -15.11 -8.52
N PRO A 76 -11.55 -14.98 -7.83
CA PRO A 76 -12.44 -16.12 -7.60
C PRO A 76 -12.92 -16.78 -8.90
N TYR A 77 -13.21 -15.98 -9.92
CA TYR A 77 -13.60 -16.50 -11.24
C TYR A 77 -12.46 -17.28 -11.91
N ALA A 78 -11.24 -16.75 -11.87
CA ALA A 78 -10.07 -17.42 -12.43
C ALA A 78 -9.78 -18.75 -11.71
N PHE A 79 -9.81 -18.75 -10.37
CA PHE A 79 -9.60 -19.97 -9.57
C PHE A 79 -10.65 -21.05 -9.89
N LYS A 80 -11.90 -20.66 -10.03
CA LYS A 80 -12.98 -21.60 -10.38
C LYS A 80 -12.75 -22.24 -11.74
N ASN A 81 -12.36 -21.43 -12.75
CA ASN A 81 -12.27 -21.93 -14.14
C ASN A 81 -10.96 -22.67 -14.44
N PHE A 82 -9.83 -22.25 -13.83
CA PHE A 82 -8.51 -22.84 -14.13
C PHE A 82 -8.12 -23.94 -13.15
N LEU A 83 -8.55 -23.86 -11.87
CA LEU A 83 -8.15 -24.80 -10.83
C LEU A 83 -9.32 -25.67 -10.33
N GLY A 84 -10.56 -25.44 -10.83
CA GLY A 84 -11.75 -26.16 -10.38
C GLY A 84 -12.11 -25.95 -8.90
N SER A 85 -11.41 -25.05 -8.21
CA SER A 85 -11.58 -24.77 -6.80
C SER A 85 -12.45 -23.54 -6.56
N LYS A 86 -13.40 -23.64 -5.60
CA LYS A 86 -14.22 -22.50 -5.18
C LYS A 86 -13.43 -21.64 -4.19
N MET A 87 -12.94 -20.51 -4.66
CA MET A 87 -12.39 -19.45 -3.81
C MET A 87 -13.47 -18.39 -3.58
N THR A 88 -13.72 -18.01 -2.33
CA THR A 88 -14.59 -16.88 -1.98
C THR A 88 -13.79 -15.90 -1.13
N LEU A 89 -13.82 -14.64 -1.51
CA LEU A 89 -13.22 -13.55 -0.74
C LEU A 89 -14.31 -12.69 -0.14
N THR A 90 -14.17 -12.34 1.13
CA THR A 90 -15.01 -11.32 1.73
C THR A 90 -14.60 -9.94 1.22
N ALA A 91 -15.51 -8.96 1.24
CA ALA A 91 -15.21 -7.58 0.85
C ALA A 91 -14.05 -6.98 1.69
N LEU A 92 -13.95 -7.37 2.97
CA LEU A 92 -12.82 -6.97 3.83
C LEU A 92 -11.50 -7.54 3.32
N GLN A 93 -11.44 -8.83 3.01
CA GLN A 93 -10.22 -9.48 2.51
C GLN A 93 -9.76 -8.90 1.16
N ALA A 94 -10.69 -8.77 0.23
CA ALA A 94 -10.40 -8.22 -1.09
C ALA A 94 -10.01 -6.73 -1.02
N GLY A 95 -10.71 -5.95 -0.20
CA GLY A 95 -10.39 -4.54 0.04
C GLY A 95 -9.04 -4.35 0.69
N THR A 96 -8.73 -5.15 1.73
CA THR A 96 -7.40 -5.15 2.37
C THR A 96 -6.31 -5.50 1.37
N ALA A 97 -6.50 -6.52 0.54
CA ALA A 97 -5.52 -6.92 -0.47
C ALA A 97 -5.32 -5.83 -1.53
N ALA A 98 -6.39 -5.22 -2.01
CA ALA A 98 -6.33 -4.13 -2.98
C ALA A 98 -5.58 -2.91 -2.44
N LEU A 99 -5.91 -2.46 -1.22
CA LEU A 99 -5.19 -1.37 -0.53
C LEU A 99 -3.72 -1.72 -0.29
N ALA A 100 -3.46 -2.94 0.20
CA ALA A 100 -2.10 -3.40 0.49
C ALA A 100 -1.22 -3.42 -0.75
N LEU A 101 -1.71 -3.94 -1.86
CA LEU A 101 -0.97 -3.98 -3.12
C LEU A 101 -0.74 -2.57 -3.66
N ASN A 102 -1.80 -1.76 -3.76
CA ASN A 102 -1.71 -0.41 -4.30
C ASN A 102 -0.77 0.47 -3.45
N CYS A 103 -1.04 0.61 -2.16
CA CYS A 103 -0.22 1.40 -1.25
C CYS A 103 1.21 0.83 -1.13
N GLY A 104 1.36 -0.51 -1.12
CA GLY A 104 2.66 -1.19 -1.06
C GLY A 104 3.55 -0.87 -2.26
N ALA A 105 2.99 -0.79 -3.46
CA ALA A 105 3.72 -0.39 -4.65
C ALA A 105 4.20 1.07 -4.59
N TYR A 106 3.35 2.00 -4.11
CA TYR A 106 3.77 3.38 -3.87
C TYR A 106 4.83 3.49 -2.76
N MET A 107 4.68 2.74 -1.66
CA MET A 107 5.67 2.68 -0.59
C MET A 107 7.02 2.14 -1.07
N ALA A 108 7.02 1.11 -1.91
CA ALA A 108 8.25 0.58 -2.51
C ALA A 108 8.99 1.65 -3.32
N GLU A 109 8.26 2.43 -4.11
CA GLU A 109 8.83 3.53 -4.88
C GLU A 109 9.35 4.66 -3.99
N ILE A 110 8.62 5.04 -2.93
CA ILE A 110 9.07 6.03 -1.94
C ILE A 110 10.39 5.59 -1.30
N ILE A 111 10.51 4.32 -0.93
CA ILE A 111 11.72 3.75 -0.32
C ILE A 111 12.88 3.78 -1.34
N ARG A 112 12.63 3.35 -2.58
CA ARG A 112 13.63 3.39 -3.65
C ARG A 112 14.13 4.82 -3.89
N ALA A 113 13.21 5.75 -4.11
CA ALA A 113 13.53 7.15 -4.37
C ALA A 113 14.26 7.81 -3.20
N GLY A 114 13.85 7.53 -1.96
CA GLY A 114 14.49 8.06 -0.77
C GLY A 114 15.93 7.57 -0.57
N ILE A 115 16.21 6.30 -0.86
CA ILE A 115 17.59 5.78 -0.80
C ILE A 115 18.45 6.39 -1.92
N GLN A 116 17.88 6.52 -3.12
CA GLN A 116 18.58 7.09 -4.28
C GLN A 116 18.76 8.61 -4.21
N SER A 117 17.99 9.31 -3.38
CA SER A 117 18.15 10.76 -3.17
C SER A 117 19.34 11.16 -2.31
N VAL A 118 19.94 10.21 -1.59
CA VAL A 118 21.15 10.47 -0.80
C VAL A 118 22.35 10.60 -1.74
N ASP A 119 23.13 11.67 -1.55
CA ASP A 119 24.34 11.92 -2.34
C ASP A 119 25.26 10.68 -2.35
N PRO A 120 25.63 10.14 -3.52
CA PRO A 120 26.58 9.03 -3.64
C PRO A 120 27.91 9.27 -2.92
N GLY A 121 28.36 10.52 -2.81
CA GLY A 121 29.54 10.91 -2.09
C GLY A 121 29.52 10.53 -0.61
N GLN A 122 28.32 10.43 0.00
CA GLN A 122 28.18 9.97 1.39
C GLN A 122 28.59 8.49 1.53
N MET A 123 28.21 7.66 0.57
CA MET A 123 28.62 6.27 0.54
C MET A 123 30.13 6.13 0.25
N GLU A 124 30.64 6.92 -0.68
CA GLU A 124 32.06 6.90 -1.06
C GLU A 124 32.96 7.35 0.11
N ALA A 125 32.62 8.45 0.78
CA ALA A 125 33.31 8.94 1.94
C ALA A 125 33.34 7.92 3.09
N ALA A 126 32.19 7.32 3.39
CA ALA A 126 32.08 6.28 4.42
C ALA A 126 32.98 5.07 4.10
N ARG A 127 33.05 4.67 2.82
CA ARG A 127 33.91 3.57 2.38
C ARG A 127 35.40 3.91 2.42
N SER A 128 35.76 5.15 2.09
CA SER A 128 37.14 5.63 2.18
C SER A 128 37.65 5.65 3.63
N LEU A 129 36.74 5.79 4.61
CA LEU A 129 37.04 5.64 6.04
C LEU A 129 37.11 4.16 6.50
N GLY A 130 37.08 3.20 5.58
CA GLY A 130 37.20 1.76 5.88
C GLY A 130 35.91 1.06 6.27
N LEU A 131 34.75 1.73 6.19
CA LEU A 131 33.46 1.07 6.46
C LEU A 131 33.12 0.09 5.32
N PRO A 132 32.78 -1.18 5.59
CA PRO A 132 32.24 -2.07 4.60
C PRO A 132 30.88 -1.56 4.11
N TYR A 133 30.50 -1.87 2.86
CA TYR A 133 29.29 -1.37 2.20
C TYR A 133 28.02 -1.43 3.09
N TRP A 134 27.79 -2.56 3.75
CA TRP A 134 26.65 -2.75 4.62
C TRP A 134 26.62 -1.77 5.81
N ARG A 135 27.77 -1.58 6.46
CA ARG A 135 27.85 -0.63 7.58
C ARG A 135 27.69 0.82 7.11
N ALA A 136 28.25 1.18 5.97
CA ALA A 136 28.07 2.49 5.35
C ALA A 136 26.59 2.71 4.99
N MET A 137 25.92 1.72 4.39
CA MET A 137 24.49 1.78 4.09
C MET A 137 23.65 2.03 5.35
N VAL A 138 23.82 1.22 6.39
CA VAL A 138 22.98 1.28 7.60
C VAL A 138 23.30 2.52 8.47
N ARG A 139 24.57 2.93 8.58
CA ARG A 139 24.97 4.01 9.48
C ARG A 139 24.98 5.39 8.86
N VAL A 140 25.13 5.49 7.54
CA VAL A 140 25.28 6.78 6.83
C VAL A 140 24.12 7.04 5.88
N VAL A 141 23.84 6.13 4.96
CA VAL A 141 22.84 6.35 3.90
C VAL A 141 21.41 6.21 4.42
N LEU A 142 21.06 5.10 5.08
CA LEU A 142 19.69 4.85 5.54
C LEU A 142 19.14 5.91 6.50
N PRO A 143 19.86 6.43 7.48
CA PRO A 143 19.32 7.47 8.35
C PRO A 143 18.97 8.75 7.61
N GLN A 144 19.73 9.12 6.59
CA GLN A 144 19.45 10.27 5.73
C GLN A 144 18.24 9.99 4.84
N ALA A 145 18.22 8.84 4.18
CA ALA A 145 17.10 8.39 3.35
C ALA A 145 15.77 8.35 4.11
N ILE A 146 15.76 7.82 5.34
CA ILE A 146 14.55 7.75 6.17
C ILE A 146 13.99 9.15 6.44
N ARG A 147 14.85 10.13 6.79
CA ARG A 147 14.41 11.51 7.00
C ARG A 147 13.74 12.11 5.76
N THR A 148 14.28 11.82 4.58
CA THR A 148 13.73 12.29 3.31
C THR A 148 12.40 11.59 2.96
N MET A 149 12.25 10.31 3.32
CA MET A 149 11.06 9.50 3.03
C MET A 149 9.86 9.82 3.93
N ILE A 150 10.07 10.20 5.20
CA ILE A 150 8.99 10.37 6.20
C ILE A 150 7.82 11.21 5.68
N PRO A 151 8.01 12.41 5.08
CA PRO A 151 6.89 13.21 4.59
C PRO A 151 6.06 12.49 3.52
N SER A 152 6.74 11.78 2.60
CA SER A 152 6.09 11.03 1.53
C SER A 152 5.32 9.82 2.06
N ILE A 153 5.86 9.13 3.08
CA ILE A 153 5.20 8.02 3.76
C ILE A 153 3.92 8.49 4.45
N ILE A 154 3.99 9.59 5.19
CA ILE A 154 2.81 10.18 5.87
C ILE A 154 1.75 10.56 4.84
N ASN A 155 2.14 11.22 3.75
CA ASN A 155 1.22 11.58 2.67
C ASN A 155 0.57 10.34 2.05
N GLN A 156 1.34 9.28 1.81
CA GLN A 156 0.81 8.03 1.28
C GLN A 156 -0.22 7.38 2.22
N PHE A 157 -0.01 7.45 3.53
CA PHE A 157 -0.99 6.97 4.51
C PHE A 157 -2.30 7.75 4.45
N ILE A 158 -2.23 9.08 4.31
CA ILE A 158 -3.42 9.93 4.16
C ILE A 158 -4.17 9.60 2.85
N ILE A 159 -3.45 9.37 1.75
CA ILE A 159 -4.04 8.96 0.47
C ILE A 159 -4.75 7.61 0.64
N THR A 160 -4.10 6.62 1.25
CA THR A 160 -4.68 5.29 1.45
C THR A 160 -5.95 5.33 2.31
N LEU A 161 -6.02 6.20 3.34
CA LEU A 161 -7.23 6.43 4.11
C LEU A 161 -8.39 6.95 3.23
N LYS A 162 -8.12 7.82 2.27
CA LYS A 162 -9.14 8.31 1.33
C LYS A 162 -9.53 7.23 0.32
N ASP A 163 -8.59 6.41 -0.12
CA ASP A 163 -8.80 5.34 -1.10
C ASP A 163 -9.72 4.22 -0.57
N THR A 164 -9.89 4.09 0.75
CA THR A 164 -10.90 3.17 1.31
C THR A 164 -12.30 3.46 0.76
N SER A 165 -12.63 4.70 0.43
CA SER A 165 -13.92 5.09 -0.13
C SER A 165 -14.20 4.48 -1.51
N ILE A 166 -13.15 4.16 -2.28
CA ILE A 166 -13.25 3.49 -3.58
C ILE A 166 -13.81 2.07 -3.41
N LEU A 167 -13.58 1.45 -2.25
CA LEU A 167 -14.01 0.07 -1.98
C LEU A 167 -15.51 -0.06 -1.72
N SER A 168 -16.25 1.06 -1.70
CA SER A 168 -17.72 1.06 -1.78
C SER A 168 -18.23 0.29 -3.00
N VAL A 169 -17.45 0.25 -4.09
CA VAL A 169 -17.82 -0.44 -5.34
C VAL A 169 -17.89 -1.97 -5.22
N ILE A 170 -17.18 -2.56 -4.26
CA ILE A 170 -17.23 -4.00 -3.94
C ILE A 170 -18.18 -4.30 -2.78
N GLY A 171 -19.00 -3.31 -2.37
CA GLY A 171 -20.01 -3.47 -1.32
C GLY A 171 -19.45 -3.46 0.12
N PHE A 172 -18.20 -3.03 0.33
CA PHE A 172 -17.68 -2.90 1.69
C PHE A 172 -18.42 -1.80 2.46
N PRO A 173 -18.92 -2.05 3.69
CA PRO A 173 -19.73 -1.10 4.46
C PRO A 173 -18.86 -0.05 5.16
N GLU A 174 -18.05 0.67 4.37
CA GLU A 174 -17.29 1.83 4.85
C GLU A 174 -18.16 3.10 4.89
N LEU A 175 -17.60 4.21 5.36
CA LEU A 175 -18.34 5.43 5.65
C LEU A 175 -19.09 5.98 4.42
N VAL A 176 -18.46 5.99 3.22
CA VAL A 176 -19.10 6.54 2.00
C VAL A 176 -20.21 5.62 1.50
N ASN A 177 -20.01 4.30 1.53
CA ASN A 177 -21.05 3.34 1.16
C ASN A 177 -22.27 3.44 2.11
N THR A 178 -21.98 3.52 3.40
CA THR A 178 -23.04 3.69 4.42
C THR A 178 -23.78 5.02 4.27
N ALA A 179 -23.05 6.11 4.01
CA ALA A 179 -23.66 7.41 3.77
C ALA A 179 -24.56 7.42 2.52
N LYS A 180 -24.17 6.76 1.43
CA LYS A 180 -25.01 6.60 0.22
C LYS A 180 -26.33 5.88 0.49
N ASN A 181 -26.31 4.88 1.39
CA ASN A 181 -27.49 4.08 1.72
C ASN A 181 -28.46 4.80 2.66
N VAL A 182 -28.05 5.91 3.28
CA VAL A 182 -28.83 6.70 4.23
C VAL A 182 -29.47 7.93 3.58
N MET A 183 -28.94 8.35 2.41
CA MET A 183 -29.47 9.45 1.60
C MET A 183 -30.58 8.99 0.66
#